data_12cdca9df4a19a44c6503888c4af6d3c
#
_entry.id   12cdca9df4a19a44c6503888c4af6d3c
#
_cell.length_a   1.000
_cell.length_b   1.000
_cell.length_c   1.000
_cell.angle_alpha   90.00
_cell.angle_beta   90.00
_cell.angle_gamma   90.00
#
_symmetry.space_group_name_H-M   'P 1'
#
loop_
_entity.id
_entity.type
_entity.pdbx_description
1 polymer ?
#
loop_
_entity_poly.entity_id
_entity_poly.type
_entity_poly.pdbx_seq_one_letter_code
_entity_poly.pdbx_strand_id
1 'polypeptide(L)'
;MVSLTQPENFILVIDDDAIASQRISDFIHSKGYNVIVCSDLEEGLFEITQNTVDLILINYWLKDGTALALLDKLNKDKKETPVIVMSETKENQSVLACFRMGVLDFVVKPINVEIFWYKVECLLTRVQLQHKVEHQRIELEKMLYEKAREEHMARHLFEHLVNIDNTDFDFVHTYCQASANFSGDIILNGIAPNGNFFLILADSTGHGLSAAMPIMRVASTFRAMVSKGFSLVTFIYELNAKLHRENPEDRFVACIILEADFNRNKLHIWNGGMPPVYIQTGGIDCLTNHNIKEIDHPNSVSNQSIDKFKSTNMALGILPPHTFIADIVTVDLPSHGHACLFSDGLIEQYTHDGNPFGIDKLKDLFIHLSGGLIKYLEKNIHEYCSAENIADDITICTLDFERLNTWHQDRDVNRIKAIMDGEFCWDVSIAGPMLLSADYLSSLNQFLSILGFATNFCQRVFTVVAELFSNAIDHGVLKLDSRLKNDPEGFELYHSIRDSFADRLTANDWVKVSIIWRSSQDELHISVADSGKGFEGDENLMADIPQLSGRGLSLVKTLSKTYELVPPGNITKVIME
;
A
#
# COMPACT_ATOMS: atom_id res chain seq x y z
N MET A 1 25.68 13.86 24.36
CA MET A 1 25.58 14.64 25.61
C MET A 1 25.62 16.10 25.20
N VAL A 2 24.49 16.70 24.92
CA VAL A 2 24.35 18.15 24.72
C VAL A 2 24.08 18.69 26.10
N SER A 3 24.99 19.48 26.61
CA SER A 3 24.85 20.24 27.86
C SER A 3 23.63 21.15 27.68
N LEU A 4 22.52 20.80 28.30
CA LEU A 4 21.41 21.70 28.53
C LEU A 4 21.91 22.77 29.50
N THR A 5 22.44 23.87 28.98
CA THR A 5 22.51 25.12 29.73
C THR A 5 21.08 25.44 30.15
N GLN A 6 20.81 25.38 31.45
CA GLN A 6 19.55 25.89 32.01
C GLN A 6 19.42 27.34 31.52
N PRO A 7 18.24 27.74 30.99
CA PRO A 7 18.05 29.14 30.65
C PRO A 7 18.33 29.96 31.90
N GLU A 8 19.14 30.98 31.76
CA GLU A 8 19.39 31.93 32.85
C GLU A 8 18.07 32.59 33.19
N ASN A 9 17.42 32.17 34.26
CA ASN A 9 16.15 32.73 34.74
C ASN A 9 16.42 34.11 35.30
N PHE A 10 15.91 35.15 34.66
CA PHE A 10 16.03 36.52 35.09
C PHE A 10 14.78 36.99 35.80
N ILE A 11 14.92 37.48 37.03
CA ILE A 11 13.87 38.14 37.78
C ILE A 11 14.20 39.63 37.80
N LEU A 12 13.27 40.44 37.30
CA LEU A 12 13.39 41.89 37.30
C LEU A 12 12.74 42.47 38.55
N VAL A 13 13.48 43.23 39.35
CA VAL A 13 12.98 43.93 40.51
C VAL A 13 12.99 45.43 40.22
N ILE A 14 11.81 46.09 40.28
CA ILE A 14 11.65 47.52 40.06
C ILE A 14 11.16 48.15 41.36
N ASP A 15 12.03 48.83 42.09
CA ASP A 15 11.69 49.45 43.36
C ASP A 15 12.62 50.64 43.60
N ASP A 16 12.08 51.81 43.93
CA ASP A 16 12.80 53.04 44.19
C ASP A 16 13.43 53.10 45.62
N ASP A 17 13.09 52.12 46.49
CA ASP A 17 13.78 51.92 47.76
C ASP A 17 15.00 51.00 47.56
N ALA A 18 16.20 51.58 47.46
CA ALA A 18 17.44 50.87 47.21
C ALA A 18 17.78 49.84 48.31
N ILE A 19 17.35 50.03 49.55
CA ILE A 19 17.58 49.09 50.64
C ILE A 19 16.65 47.87 50.51
N ALA A 20 15.38 48.10 50.18
CA ALA A 20 14.40 47.07 50.01
C ALA A 20 14.72 46.22 48.76
N SER A 21 15.04 46.87 47.65
CA SER A 21 15.37 46.18 46.36
C SER A 21 16.64 45.34 46.50
N GLN A 22 17.68 45.83 47.18
CA GLN A 22 18.90 45.07 47.41
C GLN A 22 18.66 43.83 48.28
N ARG A 23 17.89 43.94 49.36
CA ARG A 23 17.52 42.79 50.21
C ARG A 23 16.74 41.73 49.46
N ILE A 24 15.81 42.12 48.62
CA ILE A 24 15.04 41.21 47.76
C ILE A 24 15.98 40.53 46.77
N SER A 25 16.86 41.30 46.14
CA SER A 25 17.85 40.80 45.19
C SER A 25 18.81 39.76 45.82
N ASP A 26 19.39 40.10 46.96
CA ASP A 26 20.33 39.20 47.68
C ASP A 26 19.62 37.90 48.08
N PHE A 27 18.38 37.99 48.52
CA PHE A 27 17.59 36.83 48.87
C PHE A 27 17.28 35.96 47.68
N ILE A 28 16.89 36.52 46.54
CA ILE A 28 16.57 35.79 45.31
C ILE A 28 17.83 35.16 44.73
N HIS A 29 18.99 35.89 44.77
CA HIS A 29 20.28 35.32 44.40
C HIS A 29 20.67 34.12 45.26
N SER A 30 20.37 34.15 46.58
CA SER A 30 20.63 33.02 47.48
C SER A 30 19.85 31.77 47.11
N LYS A 31 18.78 31.91 46.32
CA LYS A 31 17.94 30.82 45.76
C LYS A 31 18.37 30.37 44.38
N GLY A 32 19.45 30.94 43.80
CA GLY A 32 20.03 30.53 42.54
C GLY A 32 19.45 31.21 41.31
N TYR A 33 18.74 32.32 41.45
CA TYR A 33 18.18 33.06 40.33
C TYR A 33 18.96 34.35 40.06
N ASN A 34 19.04 34.74 38.78
CA ASN A 34 19.65 35.99 38.38
C ASN A 34 18.64 37.13 38.55
N VAL A 35 19.09 38.27 39.09
CA VAL A 35 18.23 39.42 39.38
C VAL A 35 18.77 40.67 38.69
N ILE A 36 17.89 41.36 38.01
CA ILE A 36 18.13 42.72 37.50
C ILE A 36 17.36 43.67 38.42
N VAL A 37 18.03 44.67 38.96
CA VAL A 37 17.41 45.67 39.84
C VAL A 37 17.36 47.01 39.11
N CYS A 38 16.18 47.61 39.05
CA CYS A 38 15.93 48.91 38.45
C CYS A 38 15.31 49.84 39.51
N SER A 39 15.68 51.13 39.48
CA SER A 39 15.20 52.15 40.41
C SER A 39 13.94 52.88 39.97
N ASP A 40 13.55 52.74 38.71
CA ASP A 40 12.43 53.44 38.11
C ASP A 40 11.77 52.63 36.99
N LEU A 41 10.63 53.13 36.51
CA LEU A 41 9.83 52.47 35.51
C LEU A 41 10.51 52.48 34.14
N GLU A 42 11.21 53.56 33.76
CA GLU A 42 11.83 53.73 32.47
C GLU A 42 12.98 52.70 32.30
N GLU A 43 13.84 52.55 33.30
CA GLU A 43 14.90 51.55 33.35
C GLU A 43 14.32 50.14 33.28
N GLY A 44 13.25 49.85 34.07
CA GLY A 44 12.58 48.57 34.05
C GLY A 44 12.00 48.19 32.69
N LEU A 45 11.37 49.16 32.02
CA LEU A 45 10.84 48.95 30.66
C LEU A 45 11.95 48.71 29.63
N PHE A 46 13.10 49.40 29.79
CA PHE A 46 14.25 49.14 28.94
C PHE A 46 14.78 47.72 29.12
N GLU A 47 14.98 47.26 30.35
CA GLU A 47 15.46 45.91 30.64
C GLU A 47 14.54 44.81 30.09
N ILE A 48 13.21 45.00 30.13
CA ILE A 48 12.23 44.08 29.55
C ILE A 48 12.37 43.98 28.04
N THR A 49 12.91 44.98 27.35
CA THR A 49 13.16 44.93 25.91
C THR A 49 14.48 44.27 25.54
N GLN A 50 15.47 44.32 26.42
CA GLN A 50 16.80 43.79 26.15
C GLN A 50 16.97 42.34 26.64
N ASN A 51 16.28 41.97 27.70
CA ASN A 51 16.45 40.66 28.36
C ASN A 51 15.13 39.86 28.36
N THR A 52 15.26 38.52 28.37
CA THR A 52 14.13 37.63 28.63
C THR A 52 13.88 37.56 30.13
N VAL A 53 12.84 38.23 30.60
CA VAL A 53 12.47 38.28 32.01
C VAL A 53 11.38 37.28 32.31
N ASP A 54 11.61 36.34 33.24
CA ASP A 54 10.67 35.27 33.61
C ASP A 54 9.66 35.73 34.69
N LEU A 55 9.99 36.77 35.48
CA LEU A 55 9.13 37.32 36.50
C LEU A 55 9.51 38.77 36.77
N ILE A 56 8.52 39.62 36.91
CA ILE A 56 8.67 41.03 37.29
C ILE A 56 8.11 41.22 38.71
N LEU A 57 8.93 41.78 39.57
CA LEU A 57 8.58 42.26 40.93
C LEU A 57 8.61 43.78 40.90
N ILE A 58 7.46 44.46 41.03
CA ILE A 58 7.43 45.91 40.91
C ILE A 58 6.76 46.55 42.11
N ASN A 59 7.36 47.64 42.63
CA ASN A 59 6.70 48.47 43.60
C ASN A 59 5.50 49.22 42.96
N TYR A 60 4.36 49.28 43.65
CA TYR A 60 3.18 49.94 43.13
C TYR A 60 3.41 51.43 42.85
N TRP A 61 4.07 52.13 43.77
CA TRP A 61 4.42 53.53 43.61
C TRP A 61 5.92 53.64 43.30
N LEU A 62 6.25 54.30 42.21
CA LEU A 62 7.62 54.63 41.81
C LEU A 62 7.71 56.13 41.60
N LYS A 63 8.94 56.71 41.62
CA LYS A 63 9.18 58.13 41.44
C LYS A 63 8.67 58.70 40.14
N ASP A 64 8.68 57.89 39.09
CA ASP A 64 8.31 58.22 37.71
C ASP A 64 6.94 57.66 37.28
N GLY A 65 6.21 56.96 38.18
CA GLY A 65 4.89 56.43 37.83
C GLY A 65 4.32 55.39 38.77
N THR A 66 3.44 54.54 38.24
CA THR A 66 2.86 53.43 39.00
C THR A 66 3.00 52.11 38.23
N ALA A 67 2.92 51.01 38.96
CA ALA A 67 2.95 49.68 38.35
C ALA A 67 1.89 49.47 37.25
N LEU A 68 0.77 50.21 37.28
CA LEU A 68 -0.28 50.18 36.27
C LEU A 68 0.23 50.64 34.91
N ALA A 69 1.19 51.59 34.85
CA ALA A 69 1.78 52.04 33.60
C ALA A 69 2.64 50.91 32.92
N LEU A 70 3.38 50.14 33.71
CA LEU A 70 4.09 48.94 33.21
C LEU A 70 3.11 47.92 32.66
N LEU A 71 2.05 47.62 33.42
CA LEU A 71 1.04 46.63 33.02
C LEU A 71 0.33 46.99 31.74
N ASP A 72 -0.02 48.27 31.57
CA ASP A 72 -0.63 48.80 30.35
C ASP A 72 0.32 48.59 29.14
N LYS A 73 1.62 48.82 29.33
CA LYS A 73 2.63 48.62 28.30
C LYS A 73 2.81 47.15 27.97
N LEU A 74 2.92 46.27 28.97
CA LEU A 74 3.02 44.81 28.74
C LEU A 74 1.81 44.26 27.98
N ASN A 75 0.61 44.70 28.36
CA ASN A 75 -0.64 44.28 27.69
C ASN A 75 -0.69 44.78 26.24
N LYS A 76 -0.26 46.00 25.95
CA LYS A 76 -0.17 46.54 24.58
C LYS A 76 0.84 45.78 23.73
N ASP A 77 1.96 45.41 24.32
CA ASP A 77 3.04 44.68 23.64
C ASP A 77 2.78 43.16 23.62
N LYS A 78 1.63 42.68 24.16
CA LYS A 78 1.23 41.27 24.28
C LYS A 78 2.31 40.38 24.94
N LYS A 79 3.04 40.92 25.89
CA LYS A 79 4.02 40.17 26.69
C LYS A 79 3.31 39.53 27.88
N GLU A 80 3.41 38.21 27.98
CA GLU A 80 2.79 37.39 29.03
C GLU A 80 3.70 37.22 30.27
N THR A 81 4.70 38.08 30.47
CA THR A 81 5.59 37.99 31.61
C THR A 81 4.81 38.19 32.91
N PRO A 82 4.88 37.25 33.87
CA PRO A 82 4.18 37.35 35.13
C PRO A 82 4.68 38.51 35.96
N VAL A 83 3.76 39.19 36.62
CA VAL A 83 4.05 40.38 37.47
C VAL A 83 3.51 40.16 38.88
N ILE A 84 4.34 40.41 39.86
CA ILE A 84 3.95 40.58 41.27
C ILE A 84 4.10 42.06 41.62
N VAL A 85 3.07 42.65 42.17
CA VAL A 85 3.08 44.04 42.64
C VAL A 85 3.36 44.04 44.14
N MET A 86 4.30 44.88 44.59
CA MET A 86 4.60 45.14 45.98
C MET A 86 4.08 46.51 46.40
N SER A 87 3.48 46.68 47.58
CA SER A 87 2.98 47.98 48.05
C SER A 87 2.92 48.05 49.56
N GLU A 88 3.04 49.26 50.12
CA GLU A 88 2.86 49.56 51.55
C GLU A 88 1.40 49.60 51.98
N THR A 89 0.46 49.83 51.04
CA THR A 89 -0.96 50.04 51.38
C THR A 89 -1.80 48.84 50.94
N LYS A 90 -2.80 48.50 51.78
CA LYS A 90 -3.84 47.49 51.47
C LYS A 90 -5.10 48.15 50.88
N GLU A 91 -4.96 49.24 50.15
CA GLU A 91 -6.15 49.86 49.54
C GLU A 91 -6.78 48.94 48.51
N ASN A 92 -7.99 48.52 48.81
CA ASN A 92 -8.71 47.54 47.99
C ASN A 92 -8.86 47.97 46.51
N GLN A 93 -8.94 49.28 46.24
CA GLN A 93 -9.09 49.80 44.89
C GLN A 93 -7.83 49.62 44.04
N SER A 94 -6.64 49.91 44.59
CA SER A 94 -5.37 49.76 43.91
C SER A 94 -5.03 48.28 43.61
N VAL A 95 -5.33 47.41 44.58
CA VAL A 95 -5.15 45.95 44.43
C VAL A 95 -6.08 45.40 43.34
N LEU A 96 -7.35 45.78 43.35
CA LEU A 96 -8.32 45.36 42.33
C LEU A 96 -7.96 45.88 40.93
N ALA A 97 -7.41 47.09 40.82
CA ALA A 97 -6.95 47.64 39.54
C ALA A 97 -5.80 46.81 38.97
N CYS A 98 -4.82 46.42 39.79
CA CYS A 98 -3.71 45.56 39.37
C CYS A 98 -4.19 44.17 38.88
N PHE A 99 -5.08 43.50 39.60
CA PHE A 99 -5.62 42.20 39.18
C PHE A 99 -6.44 42.30 37.89
N ARG A 100 -7.21 43.38 37.66
CA ARG A 100 -7.92 43.62 36.39
C ARG A 100 -6.97 43.81 35.20
N MET A 101 -5.75 44.28 35.47
CA MET A 101 -4.70 44.47 34.46
C MET A 101 -3.82 43.21 34.25
N GLY A 102 -4.12 42.08 34.92
CA GLY A 102 -3.45 40.82 34.71
C GLY A 102 -2.29 40.51 35.67
N VAL A 103 -2.17 41.26 36.80
CA VAL A 103 -1.20 40.90 37.84
C VAL A 103 -1.57 39.57 38.45
N LEU A 104 -0.60 38.70 38.60
CA LEU A 104 -0.83 37.34 39.10
C LEU A 104 -0.85 37.26 40.62
N ASP A 105 -0.11 38.14 41.30
CA ASP A 105 -0.14 38.22 42.77
C ASP A 105 0.28 39.60 43.30
N PHE A 106 0.01 39.84 44.59
CA PHE A 106 0.28 41.08 45.29
C PHE A 106 0.93 40.81 46.63
N VAL A 107 1.94 41.61 47.00
CA VAL A 107 2.67 41.49 48.25
C VAL A 107 2.64 42.81 49.00
N VAL A 108 2.30 42.75 50.30
CA VAL A 108 2.27 43.91 51.18
C VAL A 108 3.59 44.05 51.92
N LYS A 109 4.14 45.27 51.93
CA LYS A 109 5.31 45.63 52.75
C LYS A 109 4.86 45.90 54.20
N PRO A 110 5.58 45.50 55.25
CA PRO A 110 6.89 44.81 55.20
C PRO A 110 6.75 43.37 54.74
N ILE A 111 7.66 42.95 53.84
CA ILE A 111 7.62 41.66 53.16
C ILE A 111 7.98 40.55 54.13
N ASN A 112 7.08 39.57 54.30
CA ASN A 112 7.40 38.31 54.91
C ASN A 112 8.14 37.44 53.88
N VAL A 113 9.40 37.19 54.07
CA VAL A 113 10.32 36.56 53.11
C VAL A 113 9.89 35.13 52.74
N GLU A 114 9.31 34.37 53.70
CA GLU A 114 8.88 32.99 53.44
C GLU A 114 7.65 32.96 52.55
N ILE A 115 6.64 33.79 52.86
CA ILE A 115 5.41 33.88 52.04
C ILE A 115 5.70 34.46 50.66
N PHE A 116 6.57 35.46 50.61
CA PHE A 116 7.00 36.07 49.34
C PHE A 116 7.69 35.05 48.45
N TRP A 117 8.66 34.31 49.02
CA TRP A 117 9.37 33.28 48.24
C TRP A 117 8.43 32.19 47.70
N TYR A 118 7.50 31.72 48.54
CA TYR A 118 6.51 30.73 48.09
C TYR A 118 5.71 31.23 46.89
N LYS A 119 5.30 32.50 46.90
CA LYS A 119 4.58 33.10 45.76
C LYS A 119 5.43 33.19 44.51
N VAL A 120 6.69 33.64 44.64
CA VAL A 120 7.64 33.70 43.53
C VAL A 120 7.91 32.30 42.95
N GLU A 121 8.18 31.31 43.80
CA GLU A 121 8.43 29.94 43.39
C GLU A 121 7.23 29.30 42.65
N CYS A 122 6.01 29.50 43.17
CA CYS A 122 4.80 29.02 42.50
C CYS A 122 4.62 29.64 41.10
N LEU A 123 4.89 30.91 40.93
CA LEU A 123 4.78 31.59 39.64
C LEU A 123 5.86 31.16 38.67
N LEU A 124 7.13 31.06 39.10
CA LEU A 124 8.20 30.58 38.26
C LEU A 124 7.99 29.13 37.83
N THR A 125 7.55 28.26 38.75
CA THR A 125 7.16 26.89 38.40
C THR A 125 6.06 26.83 37.36
N ARG A 126 5.05 27.70 37.50
CA ARG A 126 3.94 27.80 36.52
C ARG A 126 4.46 28.20 35.14
N VAL A 127 5.34 29.20 35.04
CA VAL A 127 5.94 29.66 33.78
C VAL A 127 6.77 28.57 33.15
N GLN A 128 7.61 27.88 33.93
CA GLN A 128 8.41 26.76 33.44
C GLN A 128 7.53 25.61 32.88
N LEU A 129 6.44 25.28 33.57
CA LEU A 129 5.50 24.26 33.10
C LEU A 129 4.79 24.70 31.80
N GLN A 130 4.39 25.97 31.70
CA GLN A 130 3.79 26.50 30.49
C GLN A 130 4.75 26.42 29.29
N HIS A 131 5.98 26.86 29.45
CA HIS A 131 7.01 26.75 28.40
C HIS A 131 7.29 25.31 28.02
N LYS A 132 7.33 24.39 28.98
CA LYS A 132 7.53 22.96 28.69
C LYS A 132 6.37 22.37 27.90
N VAL A 133 5.13 22.69 28.26
CA VAL A 133 3.94 22.22 27.54
C VAL A 133 3.91 22.76 26.11
N GLU A 134 4.23 24.05 25.94
CA GLU A 134 4.24 24.66 24.60
C GLU A 134 5.36 24.06 23.72
N HIS A 135 6.54 23.83 24.28
CA HIS A 135 7.62 23.16 23.54
C HIS A 135 7.23 21.73 23.15
N GLN A 136 6.63 20.98 24.07
CA GLN A 136 6.15 19.62 23.76
C GLN A 136 5.03 19.63 22.71
N ARG A 137 4.16 20.65 22.73
CA ARG A 137 3.09 20.81 21.71
C ARG A 137 3.70 21.01 20.32
N ILE A 138 4.66 21.93 20.20
CA ILE A 138 5.33 22.22 18.92
C ILE A 138 6.07 20.99 18.41
N GLU A 139 6.76 20.26 19.28
CA GLU A 139 7.48 19.04 18.94
C GLU A 139 6.52 17.93 18.46
N LEU A 140 5.40 17.77 19.17
CA LEU A 140 4.36 16.82 18.78
C LEU A 140 3.71 17.17 17.43
N GLU A 141 3.38 18.45 17.21
CA GLU A 141 2.84 18.93 15.93
C GLU A 141 3.80 18.65 14.77
N LYS A 142 5.10 18.87 15.00
CA LYS A 142 6.13 18.56 14.00
C LYS A 142 6.20 17.06 13.70
N MET A 143 6.21 16.21 14.72
CA MET A 143 6.22 14.75 14.54
C MET A 143 4.96 14.26 13.81
N LEU A 144 3.80 14.80 14.14
CA LEU A 144 2.54 14.47 13.45
C LEU A 144 2.57 14.87 11.98
N TYR A 145 3.12 16.04 11.67
CA TYR A 145 3.27 16.51 10.29
C TYR A 145 4.25 15.62 9.48
N GLU A 146 5.40 15.28 10.07
CA GLU A 146 6.38 14.39 9.43
C GLU A 146 5.78 13.00 9.18
N LYS A 147 5.09 12.44 10.18
CA LYS A 147 4.39 11.15 10.04
C LYS A 147 3.31 11.17 8.95
N ALA A 148 2.47 12.21 8.92
CA ALA A 148 1.43 12.35 7.89
C ALA A 148 2.03 12.45 6.47
N ARG A 149 3.17 13.11 6.34
CA ARG A 149 3.90 13.19 5.07
C ARG A 149 4.47 11.86 4.63
N GLU A 150 5.05 11.09 5.55
CA GLU A 150 5.56 9.73 5.27
C GLU A 150 4.42 8.79 4.86
N GLU A 151 3.31 8.82 5.59
CA GLU A 151 2.11 8.04 5.25
C GLU A 151 1.54 8.41 3.87
N HIS A 152 1.52 9.70 3.53
CA HIS A 152 1.06 10.15 2.21
C HIS A 152 1.95 9.64 1.07
N MET A 153 3.28 9.69 1.25
CA MET A 153 4.22 9.15 0.26
C MET A 153 4.09 7.62 0.13
N ALA A 154 3.99 6.92 1.25
CA ALA A 154 3.78 5.48 1.24
C ALA A 154 2.48 5.09 0.55
N ARG A 155 1.39 5.84 0.78
CA ARG A 155 0.10 5.65 0.10
C ARG A 155 0.22 5.81 -1.41
N HIS A 156 0.86 6.86 -1.87
CA HIS A 156 1.05 7.11 -3.29
C HIS A 156 1.83 5.97 -3.98
N LEU A 157 2.91 5.50 -3.34
CA LEU A 157 3.67 4.36 -3.83
C LEU A 157 2.84 3.07 -3.85
N PHE A 158 2.06 2.82 -2.80
CA PHE A 158 1.18 1.66 -2.71
C PHE A 158 0.12 1.67 -3.81
N GLU A 159 -0.61 2.76 -3.97
CA GLU A 159 -1.64 2.93 -5.00
C GLU A 159 -1.06 2.74 -6.41
N HIS A 160 0.13 3.30 -6.65
CA HIS A 160 0.81 3.12 -7.93
C HIS A 160 1.18 1.66 -8.18
N LEU A 161 1.80 0.99 -7.19
CA LEU A 161 2.20 -0.41 -7.32
C LEU A 161 1.02 -1.38 -7.42
N VAL A 162 -0.09 -1.08 -6.76
CA VAL A 162 -1.29 -1.93 -6.75
C VAL A 162 -2.12 -1.76 -8.01
N ASN A 163 -2.23 -0.54 -8.55
CA ASN A 163 -3.10 -0.23 -9.69
C ASN A 163 -2.41 -0.32 -11.07
N ILE A 164 -1.09 -0.51 -11.12
CA ILE A 164 -0.40 -0.77 -12.39
C ILE A 164 -0.99 -2.04 -13.03
N ASP A 165 -1.43 -1.95 -14.28
CA ASP A 165 -1.89 -3.07 -15.10
C ASP A 165 -3.19 -3.79 -14.65
N ASN A 166 -3.95 -3.25 -13.69
CA ASN A 166 -5.27 -3.79 -13.42
C ASN A 166 -6.22 -3.35 -14.54
N THR A 167 -6.57 -4.28 -15.42
CA THR A 167 -7.42 -3.98 -16.58
C THR A 167 -8.88 -3.87 -16.12
N ASP A 168 -9.55 -2.80 -16.52
CA ASP A 168 -10.98 -2.63 -16.29
C ASP A 168 -11.77 -3.44 -17.34
N PHE A 169 -12.30 -4.57 -16.90
CA PHE A 169 -13.12 -5.44 -17.71
C PHE A 169 -14.60 -5.24 -17.38
N ASP A 170 -15.46 -5.16 -18.40
CA ASP A 170 -16.90 -4.98 -18.27
C ASP A 170 -17.64 -6.20 -17.68
N PHE A 171 -16.96 -7.33 -17.53
CA PHE A 171 -17.43 -8.55 -16.89
C PHE A 171 -16.95 -8.73 -15.44
N VAL A 172 -16.09 -7.84 -14.93
CA VAL A 172 -15.63 -7.82 -13.53
C VAL A 172 -16.16 -6.56 -12.87
N HIS A 173 -16.99 -6.72 -11.86
CA HIS A 173 -17.50 -5.59 -11.08
C HIS A 173 -17.00 -5.71 -9.65
N THR A 174 -16.48 -4.62 -9.09
CA THR A 174 -15.87 -4.60 -7.76
C THR A 174 -16.43 -3.48 -6.91
N TYR A 175 -16.55 -3.74 -5.62
CA TYR A 175 -16.75 -2.72 -4.59
C TYR A 175 -15.66 -2.89 -3.55
N CYS A 176 -14.90 -1.82 -3.31
CA CYS A 176 -13.82 -1.81 -2.33
C CYS A 176 -13.94 -0.56 -1.47
N GLN A 177 -13.95 -0.74 -0.16
CA GLN A 177 -13.96 0.35 0.81
C GLN A 177 -12.97 0.03 1.92
N ALA A 178 -11.88 0.80 1.98
CA ALA A 178 -10.85 0.63 2.99
C ALA A 178 -11.31 1.19 4.34
N SER A 179 -10.99 0.49 5.42
CA SER A 179 -11.21 0.90 6.81
C SER A 179 -10.20 1.94 7.29
N ALA A 180 -9.02 2.00 6.66
CA ALA A 180 -7.91 2.86 7.01
C ALA A 180 -7.26 3.51 5.77
N ASN A 181 -6.14 4.22 5.98
CA ASN A 181 -5.38 4.84 4.90
C ASN A 181 -4.80 3.84 3.89
N PHE A 182 -4.62 2.58 4.27
CA PHE A 182 -4.15 1.49 3.44
C PHE A 182 -5.09 0.32 3.62
N SER A 183 -5.48 -0.31 2.51
CA SER A 183 -6.28 -1.53 2.53
C SER A 183 -5.39 -2.76 2.66
N GLY A 184 -5.81 -3.70 3.50
CA GLY A 184 -5.31 -5.07 3.54
C GLY A 184 -5.90 -5.94 2.42
N ASP A 185 -6.96 -5.47 1.76
CA ASP A 185 -7.65 -6.15 0.67
C ASP A 185 -7.17 -5.70 -0.70
N ILE A 186 -7.17 -6.62 -1.66
CA ILE A 186 -6.91 -6.32 -3.07
C ILE A 186 -7.69 -7.25 -4.00
N ILE A 187 -8.14 -6.69 -5.13
CA ILE A 187 -8.62 -7.45 -6.29
C ILE A 187 -7.69 -7.16 -7.46
N LEU A 188 -7.18 -8.23 -8.08
CA LEU A 188 -6.42 -8.15 -9.31
C LEU A 188 -7.00 -9.08 -10.34
N ASN A 189 -6.94 -8.67 -11.58
CA ASN A 189 -7.30 -9.48 -12.72
C ASN A 189 -6.21 -9.40 -13.79
N GLY A 190 -6.20 -10.37 -14.66
CA GLY A 190 -5.22 -10.39 -15.74
C GLY A 190 -5.45 -11.54 -16.70
N ILE A 191 -4.86 -11.40 -17.88
CA ILE A 191 -4.92 -12.40 -18.94
C ILE A 191 -3.54 -12.97 -19.12
N ALA A 192 -3.44 -14.29 -18.99
CA ALA A 192 -2.22 -14.98 -19.31
C ALA A 192 -2.01 -15.07 -20.83
N PRO A 193 -0.78 -15.22 -21.29
CA PRO A 193 -0.48 -15.35 -22.72
C PRO A 193 -1.14 -16.55 -23.42
N ASN A 194 -1.51 -17.59 -22.64
CA ASN A 194 -2.29 -18.72 -23.15
C ASN A 194 -3.79 -18.39 -23.36
N GLY A 195 -4.18 -17.14 -23.09
CA GLY A 195 -5.57 -16.68 -23.20
C GLY A 195 -6.40 -16.86 -21.94
N ASN A 196 -5.93 -17.61 -20.94
CA ASN A 196 -6.67 -17.83 -19.69
C ASN A 196 -6.82 -16.53 -18.90
N PHE A 197 -8.00 -16.34 -18.29
CA PHE A 197 -8.29 -15.21 -17.43
C PHE A 197 -8.06 -15.59 -15.96
N PHE A 198 -7.37 -14.72 -15.24
CA PHE A 198 -7.09 -14.86 -13.81
C PHE A 198 -7.76 -13.75 -13.03
N LEU A 199 -8.35 -14.09 -11.89
CA LEU A 199 -8.90 -13.16 -10.91
C LEU A 199 -8.44 -13.59 -9.52
N ILE A 200 -7.89 -12.65 -8.75
CA ILE A 200 -7.53 -12.88 -7.35
C ILE A 200 -8.21 -11.82 -6.48
N LEU A 201 -8.78 -12.27 -5.37
CA LEU A 201 -9.17 -11.46 -4.22
C LEU A 201 -8.32 -11.93 -3.06
N ALA A 202 -7.56 -11.03 -2.46
CA ALA A 202 -6.67 -11.33 -1.34
C ALA A 202 -6.89 -10.35 -0.20
N ASP A 203 -6.79 -10.87 1.02
CA ASP A 203 -6.91 -10.15 2.28
C ASP A 203 -5.72 -10.49 3.19
N SER A 204 -5.06 -9.48 3.69
CA SER A 204 -3.90 -9.59 4.57
C SER A 204 -4.26 -9.30 6.01
N THR A 205 -3.77 -10.12 6.94
CA THR A 205 -4.00 -9.92 8.38
C THR A 205 -3.66 -8.53 8.88
N GLY A 206 -4.62 -7.91 9.58
CA GLY A 206 -4.51 -6.59 10.20
C GLY A 206 -4.91 -5.45 9.26
N HIS A 207 -4.63 -4.20 9.63
CA HIS A 207 -5.01 -3.01 8.88
C HIS A 207 -3.84 -2.03 8.74
N GLY A 208 -3.97 -1.09 7.82
CA GLY A 208 -3.00 -0.04 7.58
C GLY A 208 -1.73 -0.53 6.85
N LEU A 209 -0.63 0.21 6.99
CA LEU A 209 0.62 -0.05 6.24
C LEU A 209 1.17 -1.46 6.43
N SER A 210 1.01 -2.03 7.63
CA SER A 210 1.49 -3.39 7.92
C SER A 210 0.75 -4.49 7.16
N ALA A 211 -0.54 -4.29 6.84
CA ALA A 211 -1.34 -5.18 6.00
C ALA A 211 -1.06 -4.95 4.50
N ALA A 212 -0.78 -3.70 4.12
CA ALA A 212 -0.47 -3.35 2.74
C ALA A 212 0.82 -4.00 2.20
N MET A 213 1.82 -4.23 3.05
CA MET A 213 3.11 -4.82 2.62
C MET A 213 2.99 -6.24 2.03
N PRO A 214 2.28 -7.21 2.66
CA PRO A 214 2.02 -8.51 2.04
C PRO A 214 1.24 -8.38 0.73
N ILE A 215 0.27 -7.46 0.65
CA ILE A 215 -0.54 -7.21 -0.55
C ILE A 215 0.31 -6.74 -1.75
N MET A 216 1.30 -5.89 -1.54
CA MET A 216 2.25 -5.49 -2.60
C MET A 216 3.00 -6.71 -3.17
N ARG A 217 3.37 -7.68 -2.31
CA ARG A 217 4.00 -8.94 -2.76
C ARG A 217 3.04 -9.80 -3.56
N VAL A 218 1.77 -9.89 -3.12
CA VAL A 218 0.71 -10.56 -3.89
C VAL A 218 0.60 -9.92 -5.27
N ALA A 219 0.45 -8.60 -5.35
CA ALA A 219 0.30 -7.87 -6.61
C ALA A 219 1.49 -8.08 -7.55
N SER A 220 2.71 -7.92 -7.05
CA SER A 220 3.93 -8.10 -7.85
C SER A 220 4.09 -9.53 -8.36
N THR A 221 3.79 -10.52 -7.51
CA THR A 221 3.90 -11.93 -7.88
C THR A 221 2.81 -12.33 -8.87
N PHE A 222 1.56 -11.90 -8.65
CA PHE A 222 0.44 -12.11 -9.57
C PHE A 222 0.82 -11.65 -10.99
N ARG A 223 1.25 -10.40 -11.13
CA ARG A 223 1.62 -9.84 -12.43
C ARG A 223 2.74 -10.62 -13.10
N ALA A 224 3.82 -10.89 -12.33
CA ALA A 224 4.98 -11.60 -12.86
C ALA A 224 4.64 -13.03 -13.32
N MET A 225 3.73 -13.71 -12.61
CA MET A 225 3.39 -15.10 -12.92
C MET A 225 2.33 -15.18 -14.04
N VAL A 226 1.30 -14.32 -13.99
CA VAL A 226 0.26 -14.28 -15.02
C VAL A 226 0.84 -13.83 -16.36
N SER A 227 1.65 -12.77 -16.40
CA SER A 227 2.28 -12.29 -17.64
C SER A 227 3.23 -13.29 -18.28
N LYS A 228 3.82 -14.19 -17.49
CA LYS A 228 4.67 -15.27 -17.99
C LYS A 228 3.90 -16.57 -18.32
N GLY A 229 2.59 -16.61 -18.06
CA GLY A 229 1.73 -17.76 -18.37
C GLY A 229 1.99 -19.00 -17.52
N PHE A 230 2.43 -18.82 -16.28
CA PHE A 230 2.56 -19.93 -15.34
C PHE A 230 1.19 -20.52 -15.00
N SER A 231 1.15 -21.81 -14.72
CA SER A 231 -0.07 -22.49 -14.29
C SER A 231 -0.51 -21.99 -12.91
N LEU A 232 -1.82 -22.06 -12.64
CA LEU A 232 -2.38 -21.71 -11.34
C LEU A 232 -1.67 -22.42 -10.18
N VAL A 233 -1.36 -23.71 -10.33
CA VAL A 233 -0.63 -24.51 -9.34
C VAL A 233 0.74 -23.88 -9.03
N THR A 234 1.52 -23.61 -10.08
CA THR A 234 2.86 -23.02 -9.93
C THR A 234 2.79 -21.63 -9.29
N PHE A 235 1.79 -20.83 -9.68
CA PHE A 235 1.57 -19.50 -9.11
C PHE A 235 1.28 -19.57 -7.61
N ILE A 236 0.39 -20.47 -7.17
CA ILE A 236 0.04 -20.61 -5.75
C ILE A 236 1.25 -21.04 -4.91
N TYR A 237 2.03 -22.01 -5.39
CA TYR A 237 3.23 -22.48 -4.69
C TYR A 237 4.29 -21.38 -4.57
N GLU A 238 4.53 -20.62 -5.63
CA GLU A 238 5.51 -19.51 -5.60
C GLU A 238 5.04 -18.38 -4.67
N LEU A 239 3.75 -18.05 -4.74
CA LEU A 239 3.18 -17.01 -3.87
C LEU A 239 3.27 -17.41 -2.39
N ASN A 240 2.93 -18.68 -2.05
CA ASN A 240 3.08 -19.17 -0.68
C ASN A 240 4.54 -19.15 -0.23
N ALA A 241 5.47 -19.61 -1.07
CA ALA A 241 6.89 -19.65 -0.74
C ALA A 241 7.45 -18.25 -0.50
N LYS A 242 7.05 -17.27 -1.31
CA LYS A 242 7.46 -15.88 -1.18
C LYS A 242 6.90 -15.23 0.08
N LEU A 243 5.60 -15.39 0.33
CA LEU A 243 4.96 -14.84 1.52
C LEU A 243 5.53 -15.46 2.81
N HIS A 244 5.73 -16.79 2.84
CA HIS A 244 6.31 -17.47 4.00
C HIS A 244 7.73 -17.01 4.32
N ARG A 245 8.55 -16.74 3.29
CA ARG A 245 9.94 -16.30 3.46
C ARG A 245 10.07 -14.83 3.85
N GLU A 246 9.21 -13.96 3.31
CA GLU A 246 9.40 -12.51 3.34
C GLU A 246 8.48 -11.79 4.32
N ASN A 247 7.40 -12.44 4.79
CA ASN A 247 6.53 -11.87 5.79
C ASN A 247 7.03 -12.19 7.21
N PRO A 248 6.71 -11.33 8.20
CA PRO A 248 6.81 -11.69 9.61
C PRO A 248 5.96 -12.94 9.92
N GLU A 249 6.35 -13.72 10.95
CA GLU A 249 5.70 -15.00 11.30
C GLU A 249 4.20 -14.87 11.64
N ASP A 250 3.75 -13.70 12.06
CA ASP A 250 2.36 -13.38 12.41
C ASP A 250 1.52 -12.84 11.24
N ARG A 251 2.10 -12.76 10.03
CA ARG A 251 1.47 -12.17 8.85
C ARG A 251 1.25 -13.20 7.75
N PHE A 252 -0.01 -13.38 7.39
CA PHE A 252 -0.43 -14.27 6.31
C PHE A 252 -1.47 -13.58 5.42
N VAL A 253 -1.75 -14.17 4.29
CA VAL A 253 -2.71 -13.65 3.32
C VAL A 253 -3.76 -14.71 3.00
N ALA A 254 -5.01 -14.43 3.34
CA ALA A 254 -6.13 -15.20 2.84
C ALA A 254 -6.41 -14.77 1.39
N CYS A 255 -6.70 -15.72 0.50
CA CYS A 255 -7.09 -15.33 -0.84
C CYS A 255 -7.93 -16.38 -1.57
N ILE A 256 -8.69 -15.88 -2.55
CA ILE A 256 -9.40 -16.66 -3.56
C ILE A 256 -8.74 -16.39 -4.90
N ILE A 257 -8.42 -17.44 -5.65
CA ILE A 257 -7.90 -17.33 -7.00
C ILE A 257 -8.78 -18.12 -7.95
N LEU A 258 -9.24 -17.46 -9.01
CA LEU A 258 -9.98 -18.09 -10.10
C LEU A 258 -9.13 -18.07 -11.37
N GLU A 259 -9.11 -19.18 -12.10
CA GLU A 259 -8.58 -19.27 -13.45
C GLU A 259 -9.66 -19.80 -14.38
N ALA A 260 -10.09 -19.02 -15.37
CA ALA A 260 -10.91 -19.50 -16.46
C ALA A 260 -10.01 -20.04 -17.58
N ASP A 261 -9.96 -21.37 -17.71
CA ASP A 261 -9.24 -22.06 -18.78
C ASP A 261 -10.19 -22.31 -19.95
N PHE A 262 -10.16 -21.41 -20.92
CA PHE A 262 -11.03 -21.48 -22.10
C PHE A 262 -10.67 -22.64 -23.02
N ASN A 263 -9.40 -23.04 -23.06
CA ASN A 263 -8.96 -24.15 -23.92
C ASN A 263 -9.52 -25.50 -23.47
N ARG A 264 -9.66 -25.67 -22.13
CA ARG A 264 -10.22 -26.89 -21.54
C ARG A 264 -11.68 -26.75 -21.14
N ASN A 265 -12.26 -25.56 -21.28
CA ASN A 265 -13.59 -25.20 -20.80
C ASN A 265 -13.76 -25.51 -19.31
N LYS A 266 -12.77 -25.10 -18.47
CA LYS A 266 -12.74 -25.34 -17.04
C LYS A 266 -12.57 -24.05 -16.27
N LEU A 267 -13.19 -24.00 -15.08
CA LEU A 267 -12.95 -22.99 -14.07
C LEU A 267 -12.22 -23.65 -12.91
N HIS A 268 -11.03 -23.18 -12.64
CA HIS A 268 -10.21 -23.60 -11.51
C HIS A 268 -10.39 -22.60 -10.37
N ILE A 269 -10.69 -23.11 -9.17
CA ILE A 269 -10.95 -22.32 -7.96
C ILE A 269 -10.01 -22.77 -6.88
N TRP A 270 -9.22 -21.86 -6.35
CA TRP A 270 -8.44 -22.07 -5.14
C TRP A 270 -8.90 -21.08 -4.08
N ASN A 271 -9.18 -21.56 -2.86
CA ASN A 271 -9.58 -20.74 -1.74
C ASN A 271 -8.77 -21.14 -0.50
N GLY A 272 -7.95 -20.21 -0.01
CA GLY A 272 -7.13 -20.35 1.17
C GLY A 272 -7.47 -19.30 2.22
N GLY A 273 -8.30 -19.66 3.20
CA GLY A 273 -8.63 -18.82 4.34
C GLY A 273 -9.76 -17.81 4.14
N MET A 274 -10.27 -17.64 2.91
CA MET A 274 -11.34 -16.67 2.61
C MET A 274 -12.75 -17.25 2.82
N PRO A 275 -13.79 -16.39 2.90
CA PRO A 275 -15.18 -16.81 2.82
C PRO A 275 -15.46 -17.64 1.55
N PRO A 276 -16.58 -18.37 1.49
CA PRO A 276 -16.87 -19.21 0.35
C PRO A 276 -17.16 -18.41 -0.92
N VAL A 277 -16.72 -18.93 -2.06
CA VAL A 277 -17.14 -18.44 -3.39
C VAL A 277 -18.53 -18.96 -3.68
N TYR A 278 -19.42 -18.09 -4.14
CA TYR A 278 -20.73 -18.45 -4.65
C TYR A 278 -20.75 -18.36 -6.17
N ILE A 279 -21.23 -19.41 -6.82
CA ILE A 279 -21.45 -19.42 -8.27
C ILE A 279 -22.93 -19.71 -8.53
N GLN A 280 -23.56 -18.78 -9.22
CA GLN A 280 -24.93 -18.90 -9.67
C GLN A 280 -24.93 -19.24 -11.15
N THR A 281 -25.50 -20.39 -11.49
CA THR A 281 -25.70 -20.86 -12.87
C THR A 281 -27.19 -20.90 -13.18
N GLY A 282 -27.61 -20.24 -14.26
CA GLY A 282 -29.02 -20.15 -14.68
C GLY A 282 -29.45 -18.69 -14.92
N GLY A 283 -30.01 -18.42 -16.10
CA GLY A 283 -30.39 -17.07 -16.48
C GLY A 283 -31.56 -16.56 -15.67
N ILE A 284 -31.42 -15.38 -15.10
CA ILE A 284 -32.58 -14.53 -14.79
C ILE A 284 -32.87 -13.77 -16.08
N ASP A 285 -34.03 -14.02 -16.68
CA ASP A 285 -34.61 -13.03 -17.59
C ASP A 285 -34.71 -11.72 -16.84
N CYS A 286 -33.87 -10.76 -17.25
CA CYS A 286 -33.80 -9.43 -16.67
C CYS A 286 -35.18 -8.84 -16.52
N LEU A 287 -35.69 -8.77 -15.30
CA LEU A 287 -36.79 -7.88 -14.98
C LEU A 287 -36.31 -6.44 -15.16
N THR A 288 -36.48 -5.96 -16.38
CA THR A 288 -36.40 -4.55 -16.71
C THR A 288 -37.39 -3.77 -15.84
N ASN A 289 -36.87 -2.79 -15.13
CA ASN A 289 -37.59 -1.67 -14.53
C ASN A 289 -38.78 -2.00 -13.62
N HIS A 290 -38.52 -2.26 -12.34
CA HIS A 290 -39.50 -1.88 -11.32
C HIS A 290 -38.81 -1.35 -10.06
N ASN A 291 -39.34 -0.22 -9.58
CA ASN A 291 -39.03 0.43 -8.31
C ASN A 291 -38.99 -0.61 -7.18
N ILE A 292 -37.80 -0.83 -6.64
CA ILE A 292 -37.58 -1.66 -5.44
C ILE A 292 -38.09 -0.85 -4.25
N LYS A 293 -39.38 -0.92 -3.96
CA LYS A 293 -39.96 -0.67 -2.65
C LYS A 293 -40.69 -1.96 -2.28
N GLU A 294 -40.24 -2.51 -1.11
CA GLU A 294 -40.83 -3.68 -0.44
C GLU A 294 -40.51 -5.06 -1.05
N ILE A 295 -39.50 -5.70 -0.51
CA ILE A 295 -39.32 -7.16 -0.59
C ILE A 295 -40.03 -7.74 0.63
N ASP A 296 -41.32 -8.02 0.49
CA ASP A 296 -42.08 -8.88 1.37
C ASP A 296 -42.45 -10.17 0.64
N HIS A 297 -42.02 -11.26 1.25
CA HIS A 297 -42.35 -12.67 1.11
C HIS A 297 -41.68 -13.55 0.04
N PRO A 298 -41.15 -14.71 0.53
CA PRO A 298 -40.46 -15.70 -0.28
C PRO A 298 -41.43 -16.78 -0.79
N ASN A 299 -41.90 -16.68 -2.00
CA ASN A 299 -42.52 -17.83 -2.69
C ASN A 299 -42.56 -17.61 -4.21
N SER A 300 -41.38 -17.67 -4.83
CA SER A 300 -41.29 -18.05 -6.25
C SER A 300 -40.04 -18.91 -6.41
N VAL A 301 -40.27 -20.21 -6.55
CA VAL A 301 -39.24 -21.21 -6.86
C VAL A 301 -38.74 -20.93 -8.26
N SER A 302 -37.66 -20.16 -8.38
CA SER A 302 -36.83 -20.13 -9.58
C SER A 302 -35.82 -21.28 -9.47
N ASN A 303 -35.70 -22.09 -10.54
CA ASN A 303 -34.74 -23.19 -10.70
C ASN A 303 -33.29 -22.67 -10.79
N GLN A 304 -32.86 -21.81 -9.86
CA GLN A 304 -31.52 -21.30 -9.82
C GLN A 304 -30.71 -22.12 -8.85
N SER A 305 -29.71 -22.84 -9.35
CA SER A 305 -28.76 -23.54 -8.50
C SER A 305 -27.62 -22.58 -8.12
N ILE A 306 -27.33 -22.48 -6.85
CA ILE A 306 -26.15 -21.81 -6.33
C ILE A 306 -25.20 -22.86 -5.77
N ASP A 307 -24.03 -22.91 -6.37
CA ASP A 307 -22.93 -23.71 -5.88
C ASP A 307 -22.09 -22.91 -4.87
N LYS A 308 -21.67 -23.56 -3.79
CA LYS A 308 -20.88 -22.97 -2.72
C LYS A 308 -19.54 -23.67 -2.62
N PHE A 309 -18.46 -22.96 -2.89
CA PHE A 309 -17.09 -23.44 -2.79
C PHE A 309 -16.42 -22.88 -1.54
N LYS A 310 -16.29 -23.72 -0.51
CA LYS A 310 -15.68 -23.33 0.77
C LYS A 310 -14.18 -23.31 0.68
N SER A 311 -13.54 -22.58 1.60
CA SER A 311 -12.10 -22.67 1.80
C SER A 311 -11.72 -24.10 2.26
N THR A 312 -10.81 -24.72 1.51
CA THR A 312 -10.25 -26.06 1.81
C THR A 312 -8.77 -25.98 2.11
N ASN A 313 -8.16 -24.83 1.87
CA ASN A 313 -6.74 -24.59 2.06
C ASN A 313 -6.50 -23.59 3.19
N MET A 314 -5.32 -23.64 3.80
CA MET A 314 -4.87 -22.60 4.72
C MET A 314 -4.48 -21.34 3.94
N ALA A 315 -4.54 -20.18 4.60
CA ALA A 315 -4.06 -18.94 4.05
C ALA A 315 -2.56 -19.03 3.69
N LEU A 316 -2.15 -18.25 2.71
CA LEU A 316 -0.78 -18.24 2.19
C LEU A 316 0.20 -17.61 3.19
N GLY A 317 1.40 -18.15 3.23
CA GLY A 317 2.47 -17.69 4.12
C GLY A 317 2.51 -18.43 5.46
N ILE A 318 1.46 -19.18 5.86
CA ILE A 318 1.42 -19.93 7.11
C ILE A 318 2.30 -21.19 7.01
N LEU A 319 2.08 -22.01 5.99
CA LEU A 319 2.77 -23.28 5.85
C LEU A 319 4.10 -23.12 5.10
N PRO A 320 5.17 -23.75 5.59
CA PRO A 320 6.42 -23.77 4.85
C PRO A 320 6.27 -24.49 3.50
N PRO A 321 7.05 -24.10 2.47
CA PRO A 321 6.87 -24.59 1.09
C PRO A 321 6.86 -26.10 0.94
N HIS A 322 7.58 -26.84 1.79
CA HIS A 322 7.68 -28.30 1.71
C HIS A 322 6.48 -29.05 2.30
N THR A 323 5.63 -28.38 3.09
CA THR A 323 4.40 -28.95 3.66
C THR A 323 3.14 -28.38 3.04
N PHE A 324 3.28 -27.31 2.25
CA PHE A 324 2.16 -26.67 1.60
C PHE A 324 1.63 -27.51 0.43
N ILE A 325 0.33 -27.77 0.42
CA ILE A 325 -0.38 -28.47 -0.66
C ILE A 325 -1.50 -27.54 -1.14
N ALA A 326 -1.58 -27.34 -2.45
CA ALA A 326 -2.64 -26.54 -3.06
C ALA A 326 -3.75 -27.44 -3.61
N ASP A 327 -4.86 -27.52 -2.89
CA ASP A 327 -6.06 -28.21 -3.35
C ASP A 327 -6.89 -27.27 -4.23
N ILE A 328 -6.96 -27.57 -5.52
CA ILE A 328 -7.69 -26.79 -6.51
C ILE A 328 -9.00 -27.51 -6.89
N VAL A 329 -10.09 -26.84 -6.71
CA VAL A 329 -11.40 -27.32 -7.20
C VAL A 329 -11.50 -26.97 -8.67
N THR A 330 -11.88 -27.94 -9.51
CA THR A 330 -12.07 -27.75 -10.94
C THR A 330 -13.50 -28.11 -11.33
N VAL A 331 -14.19 -27.16 -11.95
CA VAL A 331 -15.55 -27.33 -12.48
C VAL A 331 -15.60 -26.96 -13.96
N ASP A 332 -16.68 -27.27 -14.63
CA ASP A 332 -16.88 -26.78 -15.99
C ASP A 332 -17.06 -25.25 -15.97
N LEU A 333 -16.48 -24.56 -16.95
CA LEU A 333 -16.63 -23.12 -17.07
C LEU A 333 -18.09 -22.79 -17.39
N PRO A 334 -18.80 -22.06 -16.52
CA PRO A 334 -20.19 -21.71 -16.77
C PRO A 334 -20.32 -20.86 -18.03
N SER A 335 -21.32 -21.17 -18.86
CA SER A 335 -21.65 -20.35 -20.04
C SER A 335 -22.39 -19.07 -19.67
N HIS A 336 -23.15 -19.10 -18.57
CA HIS A 336 -23.99 -18.00 -18.08
C HIS A 336 -23.93 -17.95 -16.55
N GLY A 337 -24.35 -16.81 -15.99
CA GLY A 337 -24.43 -16.61 -14.56
C GLY A 337 -23.26 -15.82 -14.00
N HIS A 338 -23.14 -15.80 -12.69
CA HIS A 338 -22.17 -14.95 -11.99
C HIS A 338 -21.45 -15.71 -10.90
N ALA A 339 -20.18 -15.36 -10.66
CA ALA A 339 -19.48 -15.69 -9.41
C ALA A 339 -19.48 -14.48 -8.49
N CYS A 340 -19.50 -14.73 -7.16
CA CYS A 340 -19.36 -13.71 -6.14
C CYS A 340 -18.23 -14.11 -5.18
N LEU A 341 -17.25 -13.23 -5.04
CA LEU A 341 -16.11 -13.31 -4.13
C LEU A 341 -16.16 -12.13 -3.17
N PHE A 342 -15.83 -12.32 -1.91
CA PHE A 342 -15.86 -11.25 -0.92
C PHE A 342 -14.91 -11.53 0.23
N SER A 343 -14.43 -10.45 0.91
CA SER A 343 -13.71 -10.53 2.17
C SER A 343 -14.69 -10.64 3.36
N ASP A 344 -14.19 -10.98 4.51
CA ASP A 344 -15.02 -11.10 5.73
C ASP A 344 -15.51 -9.74 6.26
N GLY A 345 -14.81 -8.65 5.95
CA GLY A 345 -15.15 -7.32 6.43
C GLY A 345 -16.58 -6.87 6.12
N LEU A 346 -17.20 -7.32 4.98
CA LEU A 346 -18.61 -7.04 4.74
C LEU A 346 -19.53 -7.82 5.66
N ILE A 347 -19.30 -9.14 5.78
CA ILE A 347 -20.20 -10.03 6.54
C ILE A 347 -20.10 -9.82 8.04
N GLU A 348 -18.97 -9.33 8.52
CA GLU A 348 -18.70 -8.99 9.92
C GLU A 348 -19.12 -7.56 10.29
N GLN A 349 -19.38 -6.72 9.29
CA GLN A 349 -19.84 -5.35 9.54
C GLN A 349 -21.18 -5.32 10.28
N TYR A 350 -21.28 -4.48 11.30
CA TYR A 350 -22.51 -4.31 12.08
C TYR A 350 -23.49 -3.35 11.38
N THR A 351 -24.75 -3.79 11.30
CA THR A 351 -25.86 -2.95 10.85
C THR A 351 -26.25 -1.94 11.94
N HIS A 352 -27.06 -0.95 11.57
CA HIS A 352 -27.59 0.04 12.54
C HIS A 352 -28.36 -0.58 13.71
N ASP A 353 -28.89 -1.81 13.54
CA ASP A 353 -29.61 -2.56 14.58
C ASP A 353 -28.66 -3.35 15.49
N GLY A 354 -27.34 -3.25 15.30
CA GLY A 354 -26.32 -3.93 16.09
C GLY A 354 -26.13 -5.41 15.78
N ASN A 355 -26.71 -5.91 14.70
CA ASN A 355 -26.49 -7.27 14.19
C ASN A 355 -25.43 -7.27 13.11
N PRO A 356 -24.63 -8.35 12.94
CA PRO A 356 -23.73 -8.46 11.81
C PRO A 356 -24.54 -8.54 10.49
N PHE A 357 -23.98 -7.98 9.41
CA PHE A 357 -24.59 -8.07 8.08
C PHE A 357 -24.86 -9.52 7.69
N GLY A 358 -23.86 -10.38 7.91
CA GLY A 358 -23.99 -11.83 7.83
C GLY A 358 -23.95 -12.37 6.40
N ILE A 359 -23.49 -13.62 6.31
CA ILE A 359 -23.31 -14.32 5.03
C ILE A 359 -24.62 -14.67 4.33
N ASP A 360 -25.68 -14.96 5.12
CA ASP A 360 -26.98 -15.34 4.56
C ASP A 360 -27.64 -14.17 3.84
N LYS A 361 -27.54 -12.96 4.38
CA LYS A 361 -28.03 -11.74 3.75
C LYS A 361 -27.31 -11.44 2.45
N LEU A 362 -25.97 -11.58 2.42
CA LEU A 362 -25.21 -11.42 1.19
C LEU A 362 -25.62 -12.44 0.14
N LYS A 363 -25.78 -13.69 0.54
CA LYS A 363 -26.23 -14.76 -0.34
C LYS A 363 -27.61 -14.46 -0.93
N ASP A 364 -28.56 -14.01 -0.13
CA ASP A 364 -29.91 -13.67 -0.59
C ASP A 364 -29.89 -12.49 -1.56
N LEU A 365 -29.10 -11.45 -1.27
CA LEU A 365 -28.90 -10.34 -2.19
C LEU A 365 -28.28 -10.79 -3.52
N PHE A 366 -27.28 -11.67 -3.46
CA PHE A 366 -26.64 -12.20 -4.66
C PHE A 366 -27.59 -13.03 -5.52
N ILE A 367 -28.44 -13.87 -4.89
CA ILE A 367 -29.48 -14.64 -5.57
C ILE A 367 -30.43 -13.73 -6.35
N HIS A 368 -30.88 -12.64 -5.71
CA HIS A 368 -31.90 -11.77 -6.31
C HIS A 368 -31.34 -10.74 -7.28
N LEU A 369 -30.11 -10.28 -7.09
CA LEU A 369 -29.54 -9.16 -7.84
C LEU A 369 -28.51 -9.61 -8.88
N SER A 370 -27.89 -10.79 -8.70
CA SER A 370 -26.86 -11.32 -9.61
C SER A 370 -25.83 -10.25 -10.03
N GLY A 371 -25.76 -9.90 -11.31
CA GLY A 371 -24.88 -8.86 -11.84
C GLY A 371 -25.17 -7.44 -11.36
N GLY A 372 -26.32 -7.19 -10.72
CA GLY A 372 -26.68 -5.89 -10.14
C GLY A 372 -26.21 -5.69 -8.69
N LEU A 373 -25.62 -6.72 -8.04
CA LEU A 373 -25.25 -6.70 -6.63
C LEU A 373 -24.32 -5.52 -6.29
N ILE A 374 -23.28 -5.32 -7.05
CA ILE A 374 -22.30 -4.24 -6.79
C ILE A 374 -22.98 -2.87 -6.84
N LYS A 375 -23.75 -2.58 -7.89
CA LYS A 375 -24.49 -1.31 -8.03
C LYS A 375 -25.50 -1.10 -6.90
N TYR A 376 -26.09 -2.18 -6.42
CA TYR A 376 -27.01 -2.12 -5.28
C TYR A 376 -26.25 -1.77 -3.99
N LEU A 377 -25.13 -2.43 -3.73
CA LEU A 377 -24.31 -2.15 -2.55
C LEU A 377 -23.72 -0.73 -2.56
N GLU A 378 -23.23 -0.25 -3.69
CA GLU A 378 -22.74 1.14 -3.83
C GLU A 378 -23.78 2.18 -3.37
N LYS A 379 -25.06 1.93 -3.67
CA LYS A 379 -26.14 2.84 -3.30
C LYS A 379 -26.64 2.67 -1.88
N ASN A 380 -26.65 1.44 -1.37
CA ASN A 380 -27.40 1.10 -0.16
C ASN A 380 -26.48 0.64 0.98
N ILE A 381 -25.16 0.58 0.79
CA ILE A 381 -24.24 0.12 1.84
C ILE A 381 -24.35 1.00 3.11
N HIS A 382 -24.60 2.30 2.94
CA HIS A 382 -24.77 3.22 4.05
C HIS A 382 -26.06 3.00 4.86
N GLU A 383 -27.03 2.30 4.32
CA GLU A 383 -28.25 1.89 5.06
C GLU A 383 -27.93 0.70 5.99
N TYR A 384 -26.89 -0.07 5.68
CA TYR A 384 -26.49 -1.23 6.44
C TYR A 384 -25.35 -0.92 7.42
N CYS A 385 -24.43 -0.04 7.03
CA CYS A 385 -23.22 0.25 7.78
C CYS A 385 -23.04 1.76 7.92
N SER A 386 -22.72 2.26 9.11
CA SER A 386 -22.37 3.69 9.27
C SER A 386 -20.99 3.94 8.65
N ALA A 387 -20.88 4.93 7.77
CA ALA A 387 -19.63 5.27 7.09
C ALA A 387 -18.48 5.66 8.05
N GLU A 388 -18.81 6.02 9.29
CA GLU A 388 -17.85 6.47 10.31
C GLU A 388 -17.23 5.33 11.14
N ASN A 389 -17.75 4.09 11.05
CA ASN A 389 -17.34 2.96 11.88
C ASN A 389 -17.15 1.66 11.06
N ILE A 390 -16.36 1.72 10.00
CA ILE A 390 -15.97 0.51 9.27
C ILE A 390 -14.86 -0.18 10.07
N ALA A 391 -15.18 -1.38 10.56
CA ALA A 391 -14.28 -2.12 11.45
C ALA A 391 -13.12 -2.78 10.69
N ASP A 392 -13.38 -3.23 9.44
CA ASP A 392 -12.40 -3.87 8.56
C ASP A 392 -12.65 -3.52 7.10
N ASP A 393 -11.70 -3.82 6.22
CA ASP A 393 -11.77 -3.53 4.79
C ASP A 393 -12.92 -4.32 4.15
N ILE A 394 -13.77 -3.65 3.37
CA ILE A 394 -14.90 -4.26 2.68
C ILE A 394 -14.57 -4.42 1.22
N THR A 395 -14.51 -5.66 0.77
CA THR A 395 -14.20 -5.97 -0.63
C THR A 395 -15.14 -7.05 -1.18
N ILE A 396 -15.77 -6.74 -2.30
CA ILE A 396 -16.64 -7.67 -3.05
C ILE A 396 -16.31 -7.57 -4.52
N CYS A 397 -16.35 -8.72 -5.18
CA CYS A 397 -16.18 -8.85 -6.61
C CYS A 397 -17.24 -9.77 -7.20
N THR A 398 -17.83 -9.38 -8.31
CA THR A 398 -18.66 -10.26 -9.12
C THR A 398 -18.07 -10.43 -10.51
N LEU A 399 -18.08 -11.67 -11.01
CA LEU A 399 -17.62 -12.07 -12.33
C LEU A 399 -18.82 -12.55 -13.15
N ASP A 400 -19.07 -11.91 -14.29
CA ASP A 400 -20.13 -12.26 -15.25
C ASP A 400 -19.58 -13.26 -16.28
N PHE A 401 -20.05 -14.49 -16.26
CA PHE A 401 -19.56 -15.55 -17.15
C PHE A 401 -20.02 -15.38 -18.59
N GLU A 402 -21.19 -14.84 -18.85
CA GLU A 402 -21.69 -14.62 -20.20
C GLU A 402 -20.84 -13.58 -20.93
N ARG A 403 -20.59 -12.44 -20.27
CA ARG A 403 -19.71 -11.40 -20.82
C ARG A 403 -18.27 -11.85 -20.94
N LEU A 404 -17.77 -12.61 -19.96
CA LEU A 404 -16.42 -13.19 -20.01
C LEU A 404 -16.25 -14.11 -21.23
N ASN A 405 -17.22 -14.99 -21.49
CA ASN A 405 -17.20 -15.88 -22.65
C ASN A 405 -17.34 -15.11 -23.97
N THR A 406 -18.23 -14.11 -24.02
CA THR A 406 -18.39 -13.24 -25.20
C THR A 406 -17.09 -12.49 -25.48
N TRP A 407 -16.48 -11.89 -24.45
CA TRP A 407 -15.21 -11.20 -24.58
C TRP A 407 -14.10 -12.13 -25.11
N HIS A 408 -14.03 -13.38 -24.61
CA HIS A 408 -13.08 -14.36 -25.11
C HIS A 408 -13.34 -14.69 -26.59
N GLN A 409 -14.60 -14.91 -26.97
CA GLN A 409 -14.99 -15.21 -28.36
C GLN A 409 -14.67 -14.04 -29.30
N ASP A 410 -14.95 -12.79 -28.90
CA ASP A 410 -14.65 -11.59 -29.69
C ASP A 410 -13.13 -11.38 -29.88
N ARG A 411 -12.33 -11.73 -28.87
CA ARG A 411 -10.87 -11.71 -28.94
C ARG A 411 -10.34 -12.77 -29.92
N ASP A 412 -11.05 -13.88 -30.05
CA ASP A 412 -10.67 -15.01 -30.90
C ASP A 412 -11.09 -14.86 -32.39
N VAL A 413 -11.70 -13.74 -32.76
CA VAL A 413 -12.32 -13.50 -34.08
C VAL A 413 -11.35 -13.50 -35.26
N ASN A 414 -10.04 -13.54 -35.08
CA ASN A 414 -9.10 -13.73 -36.18
C ASN A 414 -8.82 -15.21 -36.41
N ARG A 415 -9.86 -15.94 -36.77
CA ARG A 415 -9.73 -17.33 -37.21
C ARG A 415 -8.95 -17.41 -38.52
N ILE A 416 -7.67 -17.50 -38.42
CA ILE A 416 -6.90 -18.11 -39.49
C ILE A 416 -7.22 -19.61 -39.41
N LYS A 417 -8.09 -20.10 -40.28
CA LYS A 417 -8.22 -21.55 -40.46
C LYS A 417 -6.86 -22.07 -40.82
N ALA A 418 -6.24 -22.77 -39.90
CA ALA A 418 -4.92 -23.34 -40.07
C ALA A 418 -4.96 -24.34 -41.24
N ILE A 419 -4.02 -24.17 -42.14
CA ILE A 419 -3.71 -25.17 -43.14
C ILE A 419 -2.80 -26.16 -42.41
N MET A 420 -3.42 -27.21 -41.87
CA MET A 420 -2.76 -28.18 -40.98
C MET A 420 -1.68 -29.03 -41.64
N ASP A 421 -1.61 -29.03 -42.99
CA ASP A 421 -0.75 -29.93 -43.77
C ASP A 421 0.54 -29.25 -44.28
N GLY A 422 0.85 -28.02 -43.84
CA GLY A 422 1.97 -27.24 -44.36
C GLY A 422 3.05 -26.90 -43.32
N GLU A 423 4.19 -26.47 -43.85
CA GLU A 423 5.21 -25.81 -43.02
C GLU A 423 4.80 -24.33 -42.80
N PHE A 424 5.02 -23.81 -41.60
CA PHE A 424 4.84 -22.38 -41.35
C PHE A 424 6.09 -21.76 -40.72
N CYS A 425 6.26 -20.49 -40.93
CA CYS A 425 7.25 -19.67 -40.25
C CYS A 425 6.53 -18.49 -39.59
N TRP A 426 6.78 -18.30 -38.30
CA TRP A 426 6.31 -17.14 -37.53
C TRP A 426 7.52 -16.35 -37.05
N ASP A 427 7.72 -15.16 -37.60
CA ASP A 427 8.85 -14.27 -37.31
C ASP A 427 8.36 -12.98 -36.69
N VAL A 428 8.92 -12.62 -35.55
CA VAL A 428 8.68 -11.34 -34.90
C VAL A 428 10.01 -10.68 -34.57
N SER A 429 10.15 -9.42 -34.95
CA SER A 429 11.30 -8.58 -34.60
C SER A 429 10.83 -7.35 -33.87
N ILE A 430 11.37 -7.13 -32.69
CA ILE A 430 10.98 -6.05 -31.78
C ILE A 430 12.21 -5.22 -31.51
N ALA A 431 12.09 -3.89 -31.54
CA ALA A 431 13.21 -2.98 -31.35
C ALA A 431 12.83 -1.75 -30.52
N GLY A 432 13.82 -1.19 -29.85
CA GLY A 432 13.67 0.05 -29.07
C GLY A 432 12.81 -0.10 -27.81
N PRO A 433 12.14 0.97 -27.36
CA PRO A 433 11.34 0.96 -26.12
C PRO A 433 10.25 -0.10 -26.09
N MET A 434 9.78 -0.55 -27.26
CA MET A 434 8.78 -1.61 -27.36
C MET A 434 9.22 -2.94 -26.75
N LEU A 435 10.54 -3.19 -26.61
CA LEU A 435 11.08 -4.39 -25.98
C LEU A 435 10.61 -4.58 -24.54
N LEU A 436 10.32 -3.48 -23.83
CA LEU A 436 9.92 -3.51 -22.42
C LEU A 436 8.40 -3.32 -22.21
N SER A 437 7.66 -2.88 -23.22
CA SER A 437 6.29 -2.40 -23.05
C SER A 437 5.20 -3.28 -23.64
N ALA A 438 5.51 -4.28 -24.46
CA ALA A 438 4.48 -5.00 -25.18
C ALA A 438 4.47 -6.50 -24.90
N ASP A 439 3.27 -7.04 -24.79
CA ASP A 439 3.01 -8.47 -24.65
C ASP A 439 2.90 -9.11 -26.03
N TYR A 440 4.05 -9.53 -26.57
CA TYR A 440 4.11 -10.20 -27.88
C TYR A 440 3.90 -11.70 -27.78
N LEU A 441 4.05 -12.27 -26.59
CA LEU A 441 4.04 -13.71 -26.40
C LEU A 441 2.62 -14.29 -26.34
N SER A 442 1.64 -13.47 -25.94
CA SER A 442 0.22 -13.84 -25.99
C SER A 442 -0.22 -14.17 -27.42
N SER A 443 0.26 -13.42 -28.41
CA SER A 443 -0.05 -13.67 -29.82
C SER A 443 0.54 -15.00 -30.34
N LEU A 444 1.69 -15.43 -29.85
CA LEU A 444 2.28 -16.72 -30.17
C LEU A 444 1.40 -17.89 -29.69
N ASN A 445 0.98 -17.83 -28.43
CA ASN A 445 0.20 -18.93 -27.85
C ASN A 445 -1.17 -19.05 -28.55
N GLN A 446 -1.81 -17.93 -28.84
CA GLN A 446 -3.03 -17.87 -29.63
C GLN A 446 -2.82 -18.43 -31.04
N PHE A 447 -1.72 -18.04 -31.70
CA PHE A 447 -1.37 -18.54 -33.03
C PHE A 447 -1.21 -20.07 -33.04
N LEU A 448 -0.42 -20.64 -32.12
CA LEU A 448 -0.24 -22.09 -32.02
C LEU A 448 -1.54 -22.84 -31.69
N SER A 449 -2.39 -22.27 -30.83
CA SER A 449 -3.69 -22.85 -30.50
C SER A 449 -4.63 -22.87 -31.70
N ILE A 450 -4.65 -21.79 -32.51
CA ILE A 450 -5.42 -21.71 -33.76
C ILE A 450 -4.94 -22.78 -34.77
N LEU A 451 -3.63 -23.06 -34.79
CA LEU A 451 -3.05 -24.11 -35.61
C LEU A 451 -3.40 -25.53 -35.13
N GLY A 452 -4.10 -25.69 -34.00
CA GLY A 452 -4.59 -26.96 -33.50
C GLY A 452 -3.56 -27.76 -32.69
N PHE A 453 -2.45 -27.16 -32.28
CA PHE A 453 -1.50 -27.82 -31.38
C PHE A 453 -2.14 -28.11 -30.02
N ALA A 454 -1.75 -29.21 -29.40
CA ALA A 454 -2.24 -29.59 -28.08
C ALA A 454 -1.85 -28.55 -27.03
N THR A 455 -2.77 -28.25 -26.10
CA THR A 455 -2.62 -27.19 -25.09
C THR A 455 -1.33 -27.33 -24.28
N ASN A 456 -0.96 -28.56 -23.89
CA ASN A 456 0.29 -28.82 -23.16
C ASN A 456 1.54 -28.50 -23.99
N PHE A 457 1.48 -28.73 -25.30
CA PHE A 457 2.56 -28.39 -26.24
C PHE A 457 2.66 -26.86 -26.36
N CYS A 458 1.55 -26.16 -26.59
CA CYS A 458 1.51 -24.70 -26.63
C CYS A 458 2.09 -24.07 -25.35
N GLN A 459 1.75 -24.60 -24.18
CA GLN A 459 2.28 -24.13 -22.90
C GLN A 459 3.80 -24.36 -22.78
N ARG A 460 4.32 -25.51 -23.23
CA ARG A 460 5.76 -25.78 -23.25
C ARG A 460 6.49 -24.82 -24.16
N VAL A 461 5.98 -24.64 -25.40
CA VAL A 461 6.55 -23.70 -26.38
C VAL A 461 6.55 -22.27 -25.82
N PHE A 462 5.43 -21.84 -25.25
CA PHE A 462 5.32 -20.53 -24.65
C PHE A 462 6.37 -20.32 -23.55
N THR A 463 6.50 -21.29 -22.63
CA THR A 463 7.46 -21.21 -21.52
C THR A 463 8.90 -21.10 -22.05
N VAL A 464 9.25 -21.89 -23.07
CA VAL A 464 10.57 -21.86 -23.70
C VAL A 464 10.83 -20.50 -24.35
N VAL A 465 9.89 -20.01 -25.16
CA VAL A 465 10.06 -18.72 -25.85
C VAL A 465 10.10 -17.55 -24.87
N ALA A 466 9.24 -17.56 -23.84
CA ALA A 466 9.22 -16.51 -22.82
C ALA A 466 10.55 -16.42 -22.07
N GLU A 467 11.13 -17.55 -21.70
CA GLU A 467 12.40 -17.59 -21.01
C GLU A 467 13.56 -17.13 -21.91
N LEU A 468 13.60 -17.62 -23.16
CA LEU A 468 14.63 -17.21 -24.12
C LEU A 468 14.51 -15.72 -24.47
N PHE A 469 13.28 -15.20 -24.64
CA PHE A 469 13.03 -13.80 -24.94
C PHE A 469 13.42 -12.89 -23.77
N SER A 470 13.07 -13.28 -22.54
CA SER A 470 13.48 -12.54 -21.34
C SER A 470 15.01 -12.52 -21.21
N ASN A 471 15.68 -13.65 -21.47
CA ASN A 471 17.15 -13.73 -21.42
C ASN A 471 17.80 -12.86 -22.51
N ALA A 472 17.24 -12.85 -23.72
CA ALA A 472 17.71 -12.01 -24.82
C ALA A 472 17.61 -10.53 -24.49
N ILE A 473 16.52 -10.07 -23.84
CA ILE A 473 16.38 -8.70 -23.37
C ILE A 473 17.33 -8.44 -22.20
N ASP A 474 17.19 -9.17 -21.11
CA ASP A 474 17.83 -8.86 -19.85
C ASP A 474 19.36 -9.00 -19.93
N HIS A 475 19.85 -10.08 -20.57
CA HIS A 475 21.27 -10.38 -20.63
C HIS A 475 21.92 -10.01 -21.98
N GLY A 476 21.18 -10.15 -23.08
CA GLY A 476 21.67 -9.79 -24.41
C GLY A 476 21.70 -8.27 -24.64
N VAL A 477 20.53 -7.63 -24.59
CA VAL A 477 20.36 -6.20 -24.89
C VAL A 477 20.78 -5.33 -23.71
N LEU A 478 20.18 -5.55 -22.53
CA LEU A 478 20.35 -4.69 -21.35
C LEU A 478 21.62 -5.00 -20.54
N LYS A 479 22.21 -6.17 -20.73
CA LYS A 479 23.43 -6.67 -20.03
C LYS A 479 23.28 -6.66 -18.49
N LEU A 480 22.10 -6.99 -18.00
CA LEU A 480 21.83 -7.04 -16.57
C LEU A 480 22.52 -8.25 -15.94
N ASP A 481 23.11 -8.04 -14.77
CA ASP A 481 23.74 -9.12 -14.01
C ASP A 481 22.67 -9.92 -13.24
N SER A 482 22.51 -11.20 -13.61
CA SER A 482 21.55 -12.10 -12.96
C SER A 482 21.82 -12.34 -11.48
N ARG A 483 23.07 -12.09 -11.00
CA ARG A 483 23.44 -12.24 -9.59
C ARG A 483 22.72 -11.25 -8.69
N LEU A 484 22.25 -10.13 -9.23
CA LEU A 484 21.43 -9.17 -8.50
C LEU A 484 20.08 -9.75 -8.03
N LYS A 485 19.57 -10.80 -8.69
CA LYS A 485 18.32 -11.46 -8.29
C LYS A 485 18.44 -12.38 -7.06
N ASN A 486 19.65 -12.55 -6.50
CA ASN A 486 19.89 -13.51 -5.42
C ASN A 486 19.51 -13.02 -4.03
N ASP A 487 19.30 -11.72 -3.83
CA ASP A 487 18.84 -11.12 -2.58
C ASP A 487 17.69 -10.13 -2.83
N PRO A 488 16.86 -9.83 -1.82
CA PRO A 488 15.68 -8.97 -1.96
C PRO A 488 16.00 -7.54 -2.43
N GLU A 489 17.06 -6.93 -1.90
CA GLU A 489 17.47 -5.56 -2.27
C GLU A 489 18.01 -5.53 -3.71
N GLY A 490 18.79 -6.56 -4.08
CA GLY A 490 19.29 -6.72 -5.42
C GLY A 490 18.17 -6.98 -6.45
N PHE A 491 17.10 -7.65 -6.06
CA PHE A 491 15.93 -7.87 -6.91
C PHE A 491 15.20 -6.56 -7.24
N GLU A 492 14.98 -5.70 -6.27
CA GLU A 492 14.39 -4.37 -6.50
C GLU A 492 15.30 -3.50 -7.37
N LEU A 493 16.59 -3.54 -7.09
CA LEU A 493 17.59 -2.84 -7.90
C LEU A 493 17.59 -3.32 -9.34
N TYR A 494 17.49 -4.64 -9.56
CA TYR A 494 17.42 -5.22 -10.89
C TYR A 494 16.24 -4.68 -11.71
N HIS A 495 15.04 -4.64 -11.12
CA HIS A 495 13.86 -4.11 -11.79
C HIS A 495 13.96 -2.59 -12.01
N SER A 496 14.44 -1.86 -11.04
CA SER A 496 14.66 -0.41 -11.18
C SER A 496 15.65 -0.09 -12.31
N ILE A 497 16.74 -0.85 -12.41
CA ILE A 497 17.70 -0.71 -13.52
C ILE A 497 17.03 -1.04 -14.86
N ARG A 498 16.28 -2.15 -14.92
CA ARG A 498 15.57 -2.57 -16.13
C ARG A 498 14.61 -1.48 -16.63
N ASP A 499 13.82 -0.92 -15.74
CA ASP A 499 12.85 0.14 -16.09
C ASP A 499 13.54 1.43 -16.53
N SER A 500 14.71 1.74 -15.96
CA SER A 500 15.51 2.92 -16.35
C SER A 500 16.05 2.88 -17.79
N PHE A 501 16.04 1.70 -18.42
CA PHE A 501 16.47 1.55 -19.82
C PHE A 501 15.38 1.91 -20.84
N ALA A 502 14.10 2.05 -20.44
CA ALA A 502 13.00 2.32 -21.36
C ALA A 502 13.26 3.53 -22.26
N ASP A 503 13.81 4.61 -21.71
CA ASP A 503 14.12 5.85 -22.44
C ASP A 503 15.48 5.83 -23.19
N ARG A 504 16.28 4.76 -23.02
CA ARG A 504 17.63 4.65 -23.60
C ARG A 504 17.69 3.69 -24.78
N LEU A 505 16.68 2.82 -24.91
CA LEU A 505 16.61 1.86 -26.00
C LEU A 505 16.36 2.56 -27.34
N THR A 506 17.10 2.15 -28.37
CA THR A 506 17.05 2.68 -29.72
C THR A 506 16.65 1.59 -30.73
N ALA A 507 16.40 1.97 -31.97
CA ALA A 507 16.11 1.00 -33.04
C ALA A 507 17.25 -0.01 -33.31
N ASN A 508 18.45 0.24 -32.79
CA ASN A 508 19.58 -0.70 -32.89
C ASN A 508 19.53 -1.80 -31.83
N ASP A 509 18.71 -1.61 -30.80
CA ASP A 509 18.49 -2.57 -29.72
C ASP A 509 17.26 -3.42 -30.07
N TRP A 510 17.45 -4.65 -30.46
CA TRP A 510 16.39 -5.50 -30.98
C TRP A 510 16.50 -6.94 -30.48
N VAL A 511 15.36 -7.63 -30.46
CA VAL A 511 15.23 -9.07 -30.29
C VAL A 511 14.35 -9.62 -31.39
N LYS A 512 14.79 -10.70 -32.03
CA LYS A 512 14.06 -11.44 -33.06
C LYS A 512 13.73 -12.84 -32.57
N VAL A 513 12.46 -13.23 -32.68
CA VAL A 513 11.96 -14.58 -32.44
C VAL A 513 11.52 -15.16 -33.75
N SER A 514 12.03 -16.35 -34.09
CA SER A 514 11.65 -17.10 -35.29
C SER A 514 11.19 -18.48 -34.86
N ILE A 515 10.01 -18.88 -35.28
CA ILE A 515 9.42 -20.20 -35.01
C ILE A 515 9.04 -20.84 -36.33
N ILE A 516 9.64 -21.98 -36.61
CA ILE A 516 9.40 -22.70 -37.84
C ILE A 516 8.86 -24.09 -37.49
N TRP A 517 7.66 -24.39 -37.95
CA TRP A 517 7.09 -25.75 -37.90
C TRP A 517 7.46 -26.53 -39.11
N ARG A 518 7.96 -27.75 -38.91
CA ARG A 518 8.28 -28.71 -39.95
C ARG A 518 7.42 -29.95 -39.79
N SER A 519 6.32 -29.99 -40.51
CA SER A 519 5.36 -31.09 -40.46
C SER A 519 5.99 -32.44 -40.86
N SER A 520 6.98 -32.45 -41.74
CA SER A 520 7.69 -33.65 -42.16
C SER A 520 8.52 -34.33 -41.07
N GLN A 521 8.88 -33.59 -40.02
CA GLN A 521 9.72 -34.04 -38.88
C GLN A 521 8.95 -34.06 -37.57
N ASP A 522 7.73 -33.50 -37.54
CA ASP A 522 6.94 -33.26 -36.35
C ASP A 522 7.71 -32.39 -35.29
N GLU A 523 8.45 -31.40 -35.79
CA GLU A 523 9.34 -30.58 -35.00
C GLU A 523 9.05 -29.09 -35.11
N LEU A 524 9.09 -28.39 -33.98
CA LEU A 524 9.05 -26.94 -33.90
C LEU A 524 10.46 -26.39 -33.61
N HIS A 525 11.01 -25.69 -34.58
CA HIS A 525 12.31 -25.03 -34.46
C HIS A 525 12.14 -23.60 -33.99
N ILE A 526 12.68 -23.26 -32.84
CA ILE A 526 12.62 -21.95 -32.21
C ILE A 526 14.00 -21.32 -32.26
N SER A 527 14.11 -20.08 -32.72
CA SER A 527 15.34 -19.30 -32.69
C SER A 527 15.07 -17.94 -32.10
N VAL A 528 15.82 -17.57 -31.07
CA VAL A 528 15.79 -16.23 -30.47
C VAL A 528 17.17 -15.60 -30.67
N ALA A 529 17.18 -14.43 -31.31
CA ALA A 529 18.38 -13.67 -31.58
C ALA A 529 18.25 -12.26 -30.98
N ASP A 530 19.34 -11.69 -30.50
CA ASP A 530 19.38 -10.34 -29.94
C ASP A 530 20.54 -9.52 -30.54
N SER A 531 20.47 -8.19 -30.33
CA SER A 531 21.47 -7.22 -30.80
C SER A 531 22.72 -7.15 -29.92
N GLY A 532 22.81 -7.96 -28.88
CA GLY A 532 23.95 -8.00 -27.97
C GLY A 532 25.22 -8.58 -28.61
N LYS A 533 26.33 -8.44 -27.93
CA LYS A 533 27.63 -8.95 -28.40
C LYS A 533 27.80 -10.45 -28.24
N GLY A 534 26.79 -11.14 -27.70
CA GLY A 534 26.86 -12.54 -27.35
C GLY A 534 27.52 -12.79 -25.98
N PHE A 535 27.55 -14.07 -25.60
CA PHE A 535 28.05 -14.54 -24.31
C PHE A 535 29.28 -15.41 -24.51
N GLU A 536 30.45 -14.91 -24.07
CA GLU A 536 31.71 -15.68 -24.04
C GLU A 536 31.87 -16.34 -22.66
N GLY A 537 31.08 -17.33 -22.33
CA GLY A 537 31.15 -18.03 -21.05
C GLY A 537 31.34 -19.54 -21.24
N ASP A 538 32.25 -20.16 -20.47
CA ASP A 538 32.47 -21.61 -20.44
C ASP A 538 31.21 -22.31 -19.91
N GLU A 539 30.55 -23.14 -20.72
CA GLU A 539 29.33 -23.89 -20.36
C GLU A 539 29.52 -24.81 -19.13
N ASN A 540 30.75 -25.11 -18.76
CA ASN A 540 31.10 -26.02 -17.66
C ASN A 540 31.08 -25.36 -16.26
N LEU A 541 30.98 -24.03 -16.15
CA LEU A 541 30.97 -23.33 -14.87
C LEU A 541 29.58 -23.21 -14.22
N MET A 542 28.51 -23.62 -14.91
CA MET A 542 27.12 -23.49 -14.41
C MET A 542 26.55 -24.75 -13.74
N ALA A 543 27.31 -25.84 -13.65
CA ALA A 543 26.74 -27.12 -13.21
C ALA A 543 26.61 -27.31 -11.69
N ASP A 544 27.25 -26.48 -10.84
CA ASP A 544 27.42 -26.83 -9.42
C ASP A 544 26.98 -25.76 -8.39
N ILE A 545 26.15 -24.77 -8.74
CA ILE A 545 25.71 -23.81 -7.76
C ILE A 545 24.18 -23.86 -7.60
N PRO A 546 23.64 -24.22 -6.43
CA PRO A 546 22.22 -24.12 -6.14
C PRO A 546 21.84 -22.66 -5.88
N GLN A 547 21.72 -21.86 -6.93
CA GLN A 547 21.32 -20.45 -6.84
C GLN A 547 19.97 -20.21 -7.51
N LEU A 548 19.22 -19.25 -7.00
CA LEU A 548 17.91 -18.78 -7.50
C LEU A 548 17.99 -18.25 -8.95
N SER A 549 19.17 -17.81 -9.40
CA SER A 549 19.46 -17.40 -10.78
C SER A 549 19.98 -18.61 -11.58
N GLY A 550 19.39 -18.89 -12.76
CA GLY A 550 19.79 -19.98 -13.64
C GLY A 550 18.76 -21.11 -13.84
N ARG A 551 17.64 -21.07 -13.14
CA ARG A 551 16.54 -22.04 -13.28
C ARG A 551 15.89 -22.01 -14.67
N GLY A 552 15.87 -20.86 -15.34
CA GLY A 552 15.25 -20.67 -16.64
C GLY A 552 15.88 -21.48 -17.75
N LEU A 553 17.21 -21.46 -17.89
CA LEU A 553 17.93 -22.26 -18.89
C LEU A 553 17.82 -23.75 -18.60
N SER A 554 17.81 -24.16 -17.34
CA SER A 554 17.57 -25.57 -16.97
C SER A 554 16.16 -26.00 -17.38
N LEU A 555 15.15 -25.14 -17.21
CA LEU A 555 13.77 -25.37 -17.62
C LEU A 555 13.67 -25.49 -19.16
N VAL A 556 14.31 -24.60 -19.91
CA VAL A 556 14.37 -24.66 -21.38
C VAL A 556 14.98 -25.99 -21.82
N LYS A 557 16.13 -26.41 -21.27
CA LYS A 557 16.78 -27.69 -21.59
C LYS A 557 15.91 -28.91 -21.26
N THR A 558 15.09 -28.82 -20.20
CA THR A 558 14.18 -29.93 -19.80
C THR A 558 12.96 -30.02 -20.72
N LEU A 559 12.46 -28.89 -21.22
CA LEU A 559 11.24 -28.82 -22.05
C LEU A 559 11.52 -29.01 -23.53
N SER A 560 12.77 -29.00 -23.96
CA SER A 560 13.20 -29.10 -25.36
C SER A 560 13.90 -30.42 -25.67
N LYS A 561 13.86 -30.82 -26.93
CA LYS A 561 14.63 -31.95 -27.48
C LYS A 561 16.10 -31.57 -27.64
N THR A 562 16.36 -30.39 -28.17
CA THR A 562 17.72 -29.86 -28.36
C THR A 562 17.79 -28.39 -27.93
N TYR A 563 18.95 -28.02 -27.43
CA TYR A 563 19.32 -26.66 -27.09
C TYR A 563 20.70 -26.36 -27.65
N GLU A 564 20.83 -25.28 -28.41
CA GLU A 564 22.09 -24.86 -29.02
C GLU A 564 22.25 -23.35 -28.87
N LEU A 565 23.41 -22.95 -28.35
CA LEU A 565 23.82 -21.53 -28.33
C LEU A 565 24.79 -21.30 -29.49
N VAL A 566 24.38 -20.49 -30.47
CA VAL A 566 25.17 -20.27 -31.68
C VAL A 566 26.23 -19.19 -31.42
N PRO A 567 27.54 -19.45 -31.67
CA PRO A 567 28.56 -18.43 -31.51
C PRO A 567 28.29 -17.19 -32.37
N PRO A 568 28.48 -15.95 -31.87
CA PRO A 568 29.14 -15.56 -30.60
C PRO A 568 28.24 -15.59 -29.35
N GLY A 569 27.08 -16.23 -29.37
CA GLY A 569 26.24 -16.39 -28.18
C GLY A 569 25.05 -15.40 -28.08
N ASN A 570 24.72 -14.74 -29.16
CA ASN A 570 23.55 -13.84 -29.29
C ASN A 570 22.39 -14.51 -30.07
N ILE A 571 22.48 -15.79 -30.35
CA ILE A 571 21.41 -16.56 -30.99
C ILE A 571 21.28 -17.89 -30.22
N THR A 572 20.09 -18.18 -29.74
CA THR A 572 19.73 -19.44 -29.12
C THR A 572 18.76 -20.20 -30.03
N LYS A 573 19.02 -21.46 -30.29
CA LYS A 573 18.16 -22.35 -31.06
C LYS A 573 17.67 -23.51 -30.19
N VAL A 574 16.41 -23.85 -30.36
CA VAL A 574 15.75 -24.92 -29.61
C VAL A 574 14.86 -25.70 -30.56
N ILE A 575 14.83 -27.04 -30.43
CA ILE A 575 13.88 -27.91 -31.13
C ILE A 575 12.95 -28.53 -30.10
N MET A 576 11.66 -28.53 -30.39
CA MET A 576 10.59 -29.13 -29.58
C MET A 576 9.77 -30.12 -30.40
N GLU A 577 9.32 -31.20 -29.72
CA GLU A 577 8.44 -32.24 -30.24
C GLU A 577 7.10 -32.29 -29.50
#